data_3b69e84cc5c5f5344ad115664ed5c520
#
_entry.id   3b69e84cc5c5f5344ad115664ed5c520
#
_cell.length_a   1.000
_cell.length_b   1.000
_cell.length_c   1.000
_cell.angle_alpha   90.00
_cell.angle_beta   90.00
_cell.angle_gamma   90.00
#
_symmetry.space_group_name_H-M   'P 1'
#
loop_
_entity.id
_entity.type
_entity.pdbx_description
1 polymer ?
#
loop_
_entity_poly.entity_id
_entity_poly.type
_entity_poly.pdbx_seq_one_letter_code
_entity_poly.pdbx_strand_id
1 'polypeptide(L)'
;MNTLIRFLPLILVLALGLVLYRGLSLDPQNIPSALIGKPMPAFSLTKLTDESQIITEDDLKGKVVLINVWGTWCVYCKYEHPYLVDIAKSGRVALYGLNYKDERIAANQWLKDYEDPYVFSIFDESGRLGVDLGVTAAPETFVIDNKGIIRMKYVGPIDGRIWQDNFLPIIKKIENEYQADQKEGEG
;
A
#
# COMPACT_ATOMS: atom_id res chain seq x y z
N MET A 1 -38.40 -39.20 22.76
CA MET A 1 -37.24 -38.27 22.72
C MET A 1 -36.86 -38.13 21.25
N ASN A 2 -37.19 -36.98 20.65
CA ASN A 2 -37.19 -36.80 19.19
C ASN A 2 -35.79 -37.01 18.58
N THR A 3 -35.71 -37.89 17.58
CA THR A 3 -34.47 -38.20 16.83
C THR A 3 -33.73 -36.94 16.40
N LEU A 4 -34.47 -35.88 16.11
CA LEU A 4 -33.94 -34.56 15.73
C LEU A 4 -33.04 -33.94 16.83
N ILE A 5 -33.40 -34.10 18.11
CA ILE A 5 -32.63 -33.55 19.25
C ILE A 5 -31.28 -34.25 19.39
N ARG A 6 -31.16 -35.51 19.00
CA ARG A 6 -29.87 -36.26 19.03
C ARG A 6 -28.89 -35.77 18.00
N PHE A 7 -29.37 -35.26 16.85
CA PHE A 7 -28.50 -34.72 15.80
C PHE A 7 -28.21 -33.22 15.94
N LEU A 8 -28.89 -32.53 16.87
CA LEU A 8 -28.69 -31.09 17.09
C LEU A 8 -27.21 -30.69 17.33
N PRO A 9 -26.43 -31.41 18.19
CA PRO A 9 -25.02 -31.07 18.39
C PRO A 9 -24.20 -31.24 17.11
N LEU A 10 -24.45 -32.26 16.31
CA LEU A 10 -23.76 -32.49 15.05
C LEU A 10 -24.06 -31.39 14.04
N ILE A 11 -25.32 -30.98 13.91
CA ILE A 11 -25.75 -29.88 13.05
C ILE A 11 -25.08 -28.59 13.45
N LEU A 12 -24.99 -28.28 14.77
CA LEU A 12 -24.33 -27.11 15.30
C LEU A 12 -22.83 -27.08 14.96
N VAL A 13 -22.13 -28.21 15.10
CA VAL A 13 -20.70 -28.32 14.75
C VAL A 13 -20.48 -28.15 13.25
N LEU A 14 -21.34 -28.75 12.42
CA LEU A 14 -21.23 -28.56 10.95
C LEU A 14 -21.53 -27.14 10.52
N ALA A 15 -22.53 -26.48 11.11
CA ALA A 15 -22.85 -25.08 10.86
C ALA A 15 -21.70 -24.16 11.27
N LEU A 16 -21.12 -24.39 12.47
CA LEU A 16 -19.95 -23.65 12.94
C LEU A 16 -18.75 -23.87 12.02
N GLY A 17 -18.50 -25.12 11.61
CA GLY A 17 -17.42 -25.44 10.67
C GLY A 17 -17.58 -24.73 9.32
N LEU A 18 -18.81 -24.63 8.81
CA LEU A 18 -19.10 -23.90 7.57
C LEU A 18 -18.86 -22.39 7.71
N VAL A 19 -19.28 -21.80 8.84
CA VAL A 19 -19.05 -20.38 9.14
C VAL A 19 -17.55 -20.08 9.25
N LEU A 20 -16.81 -20.92 9.98
CA LEU A 20 -15.36 -20.78 10.12
C LEU A 20 -14.64 -20.95 8.78
N TYR A 21 -15.03 -21.94 7.99
CA TYR A 21 -14.48 -22.14 6.65
C TYR A 21 -14.72 -20.94 5.74
N ARG A 22 -15.93 -20.35 5.76
CA ARG A 22 -16.24 -19.11 5.05
C ARG A 22 -15.45 -17.92 5.58
N GLY A 23 -15.27 -17.83 6.90
CA GLY A 23 -14.46 -16.78 7.54
C GLY A 23 -12.99 -16.82 7.16
N LEU A 24 -12.41 -18.02 7.03
CA LEU A 24 -11.00 -18.20 6.61
C LEU A 24 -10.75 -17.84 5.14
N SER A 25 -11.79 -17.81 4.30
CA SER A 25 -11.67 -17.38 2.88
C SER A 25 -11.83 -15.88 2.68
N LEU A 26 -12.12 -15.11 3.73
CA LEU A 26 -12.10 -13.65 3.67
C LEU A 26 -10.64 -13.18 3.71
N ASP A 27 -10.25 -12.34 2.76
CA ASP A 27 -8.91 -11.76 2.70
C ASP A 27 -8.78 -10.66 3.78
N PRO A 28 -8.05 -10.89 4.88
CA PRO A 28 -7.90 -9.90 5.95
C PRO A 28 -7.01 -8.72 5.55
N GLN A 29 -6.33 -8.78 4.40
CA GLN A 29 -5.41 -7.74 3.92
C GLN A 29 -6.15 -6.63 3.18
N ASN A 30 -7.39 -6.87 2.73
CA ASN A 30 -8.27 -5.86 2.17
C ASN A 30 -9.03 -5.12 3.28
N ILE A 31 -8.32 -4.36 4.11
CA ILE A 31 -8.97 -3.47 5.09
C ILE A 31 -9.51 -2.27 4.32
N PRO A 32 -10.85 -2.05 4.27
CA PRO A 32 -11.41 -0.88 3.59
C PRO A 32 -10.91 0.39 4.27
N SER A 33 -9.97 1.08 3.65
CA SER A 33 -9.54 2.38 4.14
C SER A 33 -10.61 3.41 3.86
N ALA A 34 -10.99 4.17 4.88
CA ALA A 34 -11.91 5.30 4.74
C ALA A 34 -11.37 6.41 3.81
N LEU A 35 -10.12 6.30 3.39
CA LEU A 35 -9.44 7.24 2.49
C LEU A 35 -9.52 6.84 1.01
N ILE A 36 -10.03 5.65 0.68
CA ILE A 36 -10.22 5.26 -0.72
C ILE A 36 -11.19 6.23 -1.40
N GLY A 37 -10.79 6.77 -2.55
CA GLY A 37 -11.54 7.78 -3.30
C GLY A 37 -11.37 9.20 -2.74
N LYS A 38 -10.55 9.41 -1.71
CA LYS A 38 -10.24 10.74 -1.16
C LYS A 38 -8.86 11.22 -1.59
N PRO A 39 -8.63 12.53 -1.62
CA PRO A 39 -7.30 13.07 -1.84
C PRO A 39 -6.34 12.63 -0.75
N MET A 40 -5.09 12.48 -1.11
CA MET A 40 -4.01 12.29 -0.15
C MET A 40 -4.02 13.43 0.87
N PRO A 41 -3.84 13.14 2.18
CA PRO A 41 -3.71 14.18 3.19
C PRO A 41 -2.59 15.17 2.83
N ALA A 42 -2.82 16.45 3.06
CA ALA A 42 -1.80 17.47 2.88
C ALA A 42 -0.66 17.25 3.88
N PHE A 43 0.57 17.37 3.41
CA PHE A 43 1.76 17.24 4.25
C PHE A 43 2.88 18.16 3.75
N SER A 44 3.85 18.42 4.63
CA SER A 44 5.08 19.14 4.31
C SER A 44 6.19 18.49 5.13
N LEU A 45 6.94 17.60 4.51
CA LEU A 45 7.99 16.79 5.14
C LEU A 45 9.28 16.86 4.32
N THR A 46 10.40 16.56 4.95
CA THR A 46 11.68 16.55 4.26
C THR A 46 11.89 15.26 3.48
N LYS A 47 12.64 15.35 2.41
CA LYS A 47 13.17 14.17 1.72
C LYS A 47 14.17 13.44 2.64
N LEU A 48 14.14 12.10 2.64
CA LEU A 48 15.01 11.28 3.49
C LEU A 48 16.50 11.56 3.23
N THR A 49 16.87 11.68 1.97
CA THR A 49 18.27 11.88 1.55
C THR A 49 18.74 13.33 1.59
N ASP A 50 17.83 14.31 1.73
CA ASP A 50 18.14 15.74 1.69
C ASP A 50 17.13 16.54 2.54
N GLU A 51 17.57 16.99 3.71
CA GLU A 51 16.75 17.76 4.65
C GLU A 51 16.35 19.15 4.13
N SER A 52 17.07 19.67 3.14
CA SER A 52 16.76 20.96 2.54
C SER A 52 15.61 20.91 1.53
N GLN A 53 15.28 19.71 1.04
CA GLN A 53 14.17 19.49 0.11
C GLN A 53 12.90 19.15 0.87
N ILE A 54 11.91 20.01 0.73
CA ILE A 54 10.57 19.78 1.27
C ILE A 54 9.74 19.08 0.18
N ILE A 55 9.05 18.04 0.57
CA ILE A 55 8.12 17.25 -0.26
C ILE A 55 6.70 17.48 0.25
N THR A 56 5.77 17.63 -0.66
CA THR A 56 4.35 17.82 -0.40
C THR A 56 3.52 16.82 -1.21
N GLU A 57 2.22 16.76 -0.99
CA GLU A 57 1.31 15.92 -1.78
C GLU A 57 1.27 16.31 -3.27
N ASP A 58 1.61 17.55 -3.60
CA ASP A 58 1.65 18.02 -5.00
C ASP A 58 2.78 17.34 -5.81
N ASP A 59 3.88 16.97 -5.17
CA ASP A 59 5.00 16.27 -5.80
C ASP A 59 4.65 14.86 -6.27
N LEU A 60 3.50 14.34 -5.81
CA LEU A 60 3.01 13.00 -6.14
C LEU A 60 1.96 13.00 -7.26
N LYS A 61 1.54 14.18 -7.75
CA LYS A 61 0.52 14.34 -8.80
C LYS A 61 1.09 14.17 -10.22
N GLY A 62 0.21 14.11 -11.20
CA GLY A 62 0.52 14.07 -12.64
C GLY A 62 0.70 12.68 -13.23
N LYS A 63 0.87 11.64 -12.43
CA LYS A 63 0.98 10.24 -12.85
C LYS A 63 0.46 9.30 -11.77
N VAL A 64 0.23 8.04 -12.13
CA VAL A 64 -0.04 6.98 -11.14
C VAL A 64 1.25 6.68 -10.39
N VAL A 65 1.17 6.65 -9.07
CA VAL A 65 2.32 6.40 -8.19
C VAL A 65 1.98 5.38 -7.11
N LEU A 66 3.01 4.71 -6.60
CA LEU A 66 2.94 3.92 -5.38
C LEU A 66 3.63 4.65 -4.25
N ILE A 67 3.01 4.62 -3.07
CA ILE A 67 3.64 5.05 -1.82
C ILE A 67 3.75 3.82 -0.93
N ASN A 68 4.99 3.38 -0.69
CA ASN A 68 5.28 2.24 0.17
C ASN A 68 5.77 2.75 1.53
N VAL A 69 5.08 2.33 2.58
CA VAL A 69 5.42 2.64 3.98
C VAL A 69 6.42 1.61 4.48
N TRP A 70 7.58 2.07 4.90
CA TRP A 70 8.68 1.22 5.31
C TRP A 70 9.49 1.80 6.47
N GLY A 71 10.32 0.96 7.09
CA GLY A 71 11.29 1.37 8.10
C GLY A 71 12.36 0.31 8.32
N THR A 72 13.52 0.71 8.84
CA THR A 72 14.64 -0.21 9.12
C THR A 72 14.29 -1.28 10.15
N TRP A 73 13.38 -0.97 11.06
CA TRP A 73 12.85 -1.86 12.09
C TRP A 73 11.88 -2.93 11.56
N CYS A 74 11.44 -2.82 10.29
CA CYS A 74 10.39 -3.64 9.70
C CYS A 74 10.95 -4.87 8.99
N VAL A 75 10.79 -6.05 9.58
CA VAL A 75 11.29 -7.32 9.02
C VAL A 75 10.64 -7.67 7.67
N TYR A 76 9.32 -7.47 7.55
CA TYR A 76 8.59 -7.75 6.32
C TYR A 76 8.88 -6.75 5.19
N CYS A 77 9.29 -5.52 5.53
CA CYS A 77 9.77 -4.55 4.54
C CYS A 77 11.07 -5.05 3.89
N LYS A 78 11.96 -5.69 4.65
CA LYS A 78 13.16 -6.34 4.12
C LYS A 78 12.82 -7.52 3.21
N TYR A 79 11.76 -8.27 3.52
CA TYR A 79 11.31 -9.39 2.69
C TYR A 79 10.76 -8.91 1.33
N GLU A 80 9.96 -7.85 1.30
CA GLU A 80 9.38 -7.33 0.06
C GLU A 80 10.38 -6.54 -0.81
N HIS A 81 11.45 -6.01 -0.19
CA HIS A 81 12.36 -5.06 -0.83
C HIS A 81 12.92 -5.50 -2.19
N PRO A 82 13.38 -6.75 -2.39
CA PRO A 82 13.82 -7.21 -3.71
C PRO A 82 12.74 -7.08 -4.79
N TYR A 83 11.48 -7.32 -4.45
CA TYR A 83 10.36 -7.17 -5.39
C TYR A 83 10.10 -5.71 -5.73
N LEU A 84 10.25 -4.79 -4.76
CA LEU A 84 10.16 -3.35 -5.01
C LEU A 84 11.26 -2.87 -5.95
N VAL A 85 12.48 -3.39 -5.79
CA VAL A 85 13.60 -3.12 -6.71
C VAL A 85 13.28 -3.59 -8.12
N ASP A 86 12.71 -4.78 -8.29
CA ASP A 86 12.30 -5.30 -9.60
C ASP A 86 11.18 -4.46 -10.22
N ILE A 87 10.18 -4.04 -9.42
CA ILE A 87 9.11 -3.13 -9.85
C ILE A 87 9.69 -1.80 -10.33
N ALA A 88 10.60 -1.20 -9.57
CA ALA A 88 11.25 0.05 -9.92
C ALA A 88 12.06 -0.08 -11.22
N LYS A 89 12.86 -1.13 -11.37
CA LYS A 89 13.64 -1.42 -12.59
C LYS A 89 12.77 -1.65 -13.82
N SER A 90 11.57 -2.18 -13.64
CA SER A 90 10.63 -2.36 -14.75
C SER A 90 10.14 -1.05 -15.36
N GLY A 91 10.27 0.07 -14.65
CA GLY A 91 9.76 1.38 -15.06
C GLY A 91 8.23 1.47 -15.21
N ARG A 92 7.49 0.45 -14.71
CA ARG A 92 6.04 0.34 -14.91
C ARG A 92 5.25 1.39 -14.14
N VAL A 93 5.74 1.79 -12.97
CA VAL A 93 5.10 2.79 -12.09
C VAL A 93 6.19 3.46 -11.25
N ALA A 94 5.99 4.73 -10.92
CA ALA A 94 6.88 5.41 -9.99
C ALA A 94 6.61 4.96 -8.54
N LEU A 95 7.67 4.58 -7.85
CA LEU A 95 7.62 4.11 -6.47
C LEU A 95 8.24 5.17 -5.57
N TYR A 96 7.51 5.59 -4.54
CA TYR A 96 7.95 6.52 -3.51
C TYR A 96 7.93 5.83 -2.15
N GLY A 97 8.92 6.11 -1.32
CA GLY A 97 8.98 5.61 0.04
C GLY A 97 8.33 6.60 1.01
N LEU A 98 7.64 6.07 2.02
CA LEU A 98 7.32 6.79 3.26
C LEU A 98 8.09 6.11 4.38
N ASN A 99 9.25 6.67 4.72
CA ASN A 99 10.06 6.17 5.82
C ASN A 99 9.43 6.60 7.15
N TYR A 100 8.87 5.63 7.85
CA TYR A 100 7.91 5.83 8.94
C TYR A 100 8.53 5.52 10.29
N LYS A 101 8.57 6.51 11.19
CA LYS A 101 9.08 6.38 12.57
C LYS A 101 10.45 5.70 12.62
N ASP A 102 11.39 6.26 11.92
CA ASP A 102 12.73 5.68 11.73
C ASP A 102 13.83 6.72 11.99
N GLU A 103 15.06 6.24 12.02
CA GLU A 103 16.26 7.07 12.16
C GLU A 103 16.83 7.39 10.78
N ARG A 104 16.96 8.68 10.42
CA ARG A 104 17.41 9.13 9.10
C ARG A 104 18.74 8.50 8.66
N ILE A 105 19.71 8.43 9.56
CA ILE A 105 21.04 7.86 9.25
C ILE A 105 20.92 6.37 8.96
N ALA A 106 20.19 5.64 9.79
CA ALA A 106 19.98 4.21 9.61
C ALA A 106 19.20 3.91 8.32
N ALA A 107 18.14 4.68 8.04
CA ALA A 107 17.34 4.54 6.82
C ALA A 107 18.16 4.79 5.54
N ASN A 108 18.97 5.84 5.51
CA ASN A 108 19.87 6.12 4.38
C ASN A 108 20.92 5.01 4.19
N GLN A 109 21.48 4.48 5.28
CA GLN A 109 22.43 3.37 5.21
C GLN A 109 21.75 2.11 4.69
N TRP A 110 20.54 1.83 5.16
CA TRP A 110 19.75 0.66 4.73
C TRP A 110 19.47 0.69 3.22
N LEU A 111 19.06 1.84 2.65
CA LEU A 111 18.85 1.97 1.21
C LEU A 111 20.14 1.80 0.39
N LYS A 112 21.29 2.20 0.91
CA LYS A 112 22.59 1.94 0.26
C LYS A 112 22.94 0.45 0.26
N ASP A 113 22.65 -0.25 1.36
CA ASP A 113 23.01 -1.65 1.53
C ASP A 113 22.12 -2.60 0.71
N TYR A 114 20.86 -2.22 0.48
CA TYR A 114 19.84 -3.06 -0.18
C TYR A 114 19.37 -2.56 -1.54
N GLU A 115 19.98 -1.52 -2.10
CA GLU A 115 19.54 -0.80 -3.31
C GLU A 115 18.28 0.05 -3.06
N ASP A 116 18.26 1.29 -3.52
CA ASP A 116 17.11 2.20 -3.35
C ASP A 116 16.12 2.04 -4.51
N PRO A 117 14.90 1.50 -4.29
CA PRO A 117 13.89 1.35 -5.33
C PRO A 117 13.07 2.62 -5.55
N TYR A 118 13.22 3.62 -4.68
CA TYR A 118 12.35 4.80 -4.64
C TYR A 118 12.88 5.95 -5.50
N VAL A 119 11.98 6.65 -6.18
CA VAL A 119 12.31 7.94 -6.81
C VAL A 119 12.81 8.92 -5.75
N PHE A 120 12.16 8.90 -4.59
CA PHE A 120 12.61 9.47 -3.32
C PHE A 120 11.81 8.85 -2.17
N SER A 121 12.33 9.01 -0.96
CA SER A 121 11.59 8.69 0.27
C SER A 121 11.28 9.96 1.06
N ILE A 122 10.02 10.06 1.51
CA ILE A 122 9.53 11.08 2.46
C ILE A 122 9.95 10.62 3.85
N PHE A 123 10.51 11.51 4.66
CA PHE A 123 10.92 11.19 6.03
C PHE A 123 9.87 11.61 7.04
N ASP A 124 9.10 10.65 7.52
CA ASP A 124 8.04 10.84 8.53
C ASP A 124 8.50 10.34 9.91
N GLU A 125 9.49 11.05 10.48
CA GLU A 125 10.08 10.72 11.78
C GLU A 125 9.02 10.62 12.88
N SER A 126 8.12 11.61 12.92
CA SER A 126 7.03 11.65 13.91
C SER A 126 5.94 10.60 13.68
N GLY A 127 5.83 10.08 12.47
CA GLY A 127 4.77 9.20 12.02
C GLY A 127 3.43 9.91 11.79
N ARG A 128 3.42 11.24 11.68
CA ARG A 128 2.18 12.02 11.57
C ARG A 128 1.48 11.73 10.24
N LEU A 129 2.20 11.75 9.13
CA LEU A 129 1.62 11.45 7.82
C LEU A 129 1.10 10.00 7.77
N GLY A 130 1.84 9.05 8.35
CA GLY A 130 1.37 7.67 8.47
C GLY A 130 0.04 7.57 9.24
N VAL A 131 -0.12 8.32 10.34
CA VAL A 131 -1.39 8.38 11.09
C VAL A 131 -2.51 8.98 10.23
N ASP A 132 -2.26 10.07 9.53
CA ASP A 132 -3.24 10.73 8.66
C ASP A 132 -3.65 9.85 7.47
N LEU A 133 -2.74 8.97 6.98
CA LEU A 133 -3.01 7.91 6.00
C LEU A 133 -3.68 6.66 6.59
N GLY A 134 -3.85 6.62 7.91
CA GLY A 134 -4.40 5.46 8.62
C GLY A 134 -3.50 4.25 8.54
N VAL A 135 -2.16 4.43 8.53
CA VAL A 135 -1.18 3.33 8.58
C VAL A 135 -1.35 2.57 9.90
N THR A 136 -1.53 1.26 9.79
CA THR A 136 -1.75 0.35 10.92
C THR A 136 -0.53 -0.53 11.19
N ALA A 137 0.22 -0.83 10.16
CA ALA A 137 1.42 -1.67 10.19
C ALA A 137 2.39 -1.26 9.07
N ALA A 138 3.59 -1.85 9.06
CA ALA A 138 4.48 -1.79 7.92
C ALA A 138 4.85 -3.25 7.51
N PRO A 139 4.96 -3.54 6.20
CA PRO A 139 4.76 -2.61 5.09
C PRO A 139 3.27 -2.41 4.73
N GLU A 140 2.95 -1.22 4.28
CA GLU A 140 1.70 -0.90 3.61
C GLU A 140 1.99 -0.15 2.30
N THR A 141 1.19 -0.37 1.26
CA THR A 141 1.39 0.32 -0.02
C THR A 141 0.08 0.93 -0.50
N PHE A 142 0.15 2.21 -0.87
CA PHE A 142 -0.95 2.97 -1.43
C PHE A 142 -0.75 3.14 -2.94
N VAL A 143 -1.83 3.01 -3.71
CA VAL A 143 -1.88 3.43 -5.11
C VAL A 143 -2.57 4.79 -5.17
N ILE A 144 -1.86 5.78 -5.70
CA ILE A 144 -2.36 7.15 -5.86
C ILE A 144 -2.49 7.43 -7.35
N ASP A 145 -3.61 8.01 -7.77
CA ASP A 145 -3.78 8.39 -9.17
C ASP A 145 -3.14 9.75 -9.51
N ASN A 146 -3.19 10.11 -10.78
CA ASN A 146 -2.61 11.36 -11.30
C ASN A 146 -3.23 12.64 -10.74
N LYS A 147 -4.42 12.54 -10.09
CA LYS A 147 -5.09 13.66 -9.41
C LYS A 147 -4.74 13.72 -7.91
N GLY A 148 -3.93 12.78 -7.42
CA GLY A 148 -3.58 12.66 -6.00
C GLY A 148 -4.64 11.95 -5.15
N ILE A 149 -5.55 11.19 -5.78
CA ILE A 149 -6.59 10.44 -5.09
C ILE A 149 -6.09 9.04 -4.73
N ILE A 150 -6.33 8.61 -3.50
CA ILE A 150 -6.01 7.27 -3.03
C ILE A 150 -6.98 6.27 -3.66
N ARG A 151 -6.46 5.35 -4.47
CA ARG A 151 -7.26 4.37 -5.21
C ARG A 151 -7.23 2.97 -4.60
N MET A 152 -6.16 2.64 -3.89
CA MET A 152 -6.00 1.39 -3.18
C MET A 152 -5.09 1.56 -1.98
N LYS A 153 -5.35 0.79 -0.93
CA LYS A 153 -4.46 0.54 0.21
C LYS A 153 -4.27 -0.97 0.32
N TYR A 154 -3.03 -1.41 0.36
CA TYR A 154 -2.67 -2.81 0.59
C TYR A 154 -1.84 -2.92 1.86
N VAL A 155 -2.21 -3.84 2.75
CA VAL A 155 -1.52 -4.09 4.03
C VAL A 155 -0.76 -5.41 3.91
N GLY A 156 0.54 -5.36 4.05
CA GLY A 156 1.42 -6.52 3.97
C GLY A 156 2.47 -6.41 2.87
N PRO A 157 3.40 -7.38 2.82
CA PRO A 157 4.50 -7.38 1.88
C PRO A 157 4.02 -7.68 0.44
N ILE A 158 4.60 -6.98 -0.53
CA ILE A 158 4.39 -7.23 -1.95
C ILE A 158 5.35 -8.34 -2.38
N ASP A 159 4.80 -9.36 -3.03
CA ASP A 159 5.55 -10.36 -3.80
C ASP A 159 5.11 -10.34 -5.28
N GLY A 160 5.71 -11.21 -6.10
CA GLY A 160 5.40 -11.26 -7.53
C GLY A 160 3.93 -11.59 -7.82
N ARG A 161 3.28 -12.41 -7.00
CA ARG A 161 1.86 -12.75 -7.14
C ARG A 161 0.98 -11.58 -6.76
N ILE A 162 1.21 -10.98 -5.60
CA ILE A 162 0.46 -9.80 -5.13
C ILE A 162 0.60 -8.65 -6.13
N TRP A 163 1.79 -8.44 -6.68
CA TRP A 163 2.00 -7.45 -7.74
C TRP A 163 1.10 -7.69 -8.95
N GLN A 164 1.07 -8.94 -9.47
CA GLN A 164 0.30 -9.30 -10.65
C GLN A 164 -1.21 -9.25 -10.41
N ASP A 165 -1.66 -9.76 -9.27
CA ASP A 165 -3.08 -10.00 -9.00
C ASP A 165 -3.78 -8.75 -8.43
N ASN A 166 -3.08 -7.91 -7.66
CA ASN A 166 -3.67 -6.77 -6.97
C ASN A 166 -3.26 -5.42 -7.59
N PHE A 167 -1.97 -5.19 -7.82
CA PHE A 167 -1.48 -3.87 -8.21
C PHE A 167 -1.61 -3.59 -9.71
N LEU A 168 -1.18 -4.50 -10.57
CA LEU A 168 -1.25 -4.28 -12.02
C LEU A 168 -2.66 -4.03 -12.55
N PRO A 169 -3.72 -4.74 -12.09
CA PRO A 169 -5.07 -4.48 -12.56
C PRO A 169 -5.57 -3.09 -12.20
N ILE A 170 -5.33 -2.63 -10.96
CA ILE A 170 -5.77 -1.29 -10.52
C ILE A 170 -5.00 -0.18 -11.23
N ILE A 171 -3.69 -0.33 -11.43
CA ILE A 171 -2.88 0.63 -12.18
C ILE A 171 -3.40 0.76 -13.61
N LYS A 172 -3.62 -0.35 -14.31
CA LYS A 172 -4.18 -0.35 -15.68
C LYS A 172 -5.56 0.31 -15.74
N LYS A 173 -6.41 0.04 -14.75
CA LYS A 173 -7.75 0.65 -14.65
C LYS A 173 -7.64 2.17 -14.55
N ILE A 174 -6.79 2.68 -13.67
CA ILE A 174 -6.59 4.13 -13.47
C ILE A 174 -6.05 4.79 -14.75
N GLU A 175 -5.08 4.16 -15.41
CA GLU A 175 -4.51 4.66 -16.67
C GLU A 175 -5.55 4.75 -17.78
N ASN A 176 -6.42 3.74 -17.89
CA ASN A 176 -7.52 3.74 -18.87
C ASN A 176 -8.55 4.84 -18.57
N GLU A 177 -8.91 5.04 -17.30
CA GLU A 177 -9.78 6.14 -16.88
C GLU A 177 -9.18 7.49 -17.27
N TYR A 178 -7.89 7.69 -17.01
CA TYR A 178 -7.20 8.93 -17.37
C TYR A 178 -7.19 9.19 -18.89
N GLN A 179 -6.93 8.17 -19.69
CA GLN A 179 -6.97 8.29 -21.15
C GLN A 179 -8.36 8.60 -21.69
N ALA A 180 -9.41 8.09 -21.05
CA ALA A 180 -10.80 8.41 -21.41
C ALA A 180 -11.12 9.88 -21.10
N ASP A 181 -10.77 10.36 -19.90
CA ASP A 181 -10.97 11.76 -19.49
C ASP A 181 -10.28 12.75 -20.46
N GLN A 182 -9.07 12.42 -20.96
CA GLN A 182 -8.34 13.28 -21.90
C GLN A 182 -9.06 13.38 -23.26
N LYS A 183 -9.60 12.29 -23.78
CA LYS A 183 -10.31 12.25 -25.05
C LYS A 183 -11.65 13.03 -25.00
N GLU A 184 -12.34 13.01 -23.86
CA GLU A 184 -13.58 13.75 -23.65
C GLU A 184 -13.35 15.27 -23.50
N GLY A 185 -12.15 15.67 -23.03
CA GLY A 185 -11.80 17.08 -22.86
C GLY A 185 -11.31 17.78 -24.13
N GLU A 186 -10.97 17.02 -25.20
CA GLU A 186 -10.49 17.54 -26.50
C GLU A 186 -11.60 17.62 -27.56
N GLY A 187 -12.83 17.20 -27.26
CA GLY A 187 -14.00 17.23 -28.15
C GLY A 187 -14.98 18.33 -27.79
#